data_7381d598c3476536c80510f0ba03e551
#
_entry.id   7381d598c3476536c80510f0ba03e551
#
_cell.length_a   1.000
_cell.length_b   1.000
_cell.length_c   1.000
_cell.angle_alpha   90.00
_cell.angle_beta   90.00
_cell.angle_gamma   90.00
#
_symmetry.space_group_name_H-M   'P 1'
#
loop_
_entity.id
_entity.type
_entity.pdbx_description
1 polymer ?
#
loop_
_entity_poly.entity_id
_entity_poly.type
_entity_poly.pdbx_seq_one_letter_code
_entity_poly.pdbx_strand_id
1 'polypeptide(L)'
;FIFIPETIGSIAYIKNNFINLKKNTIGGYNLSCIGDERNHSCILSKYEDTVIDKSLIEAYKKLKIKFKKFSFLFRGSDERQFNFPGVDLPVATICRSKFLEYPEYHTSLDNFDLVTKKGVYGGFRVVKEAVKILQKKIIPKSLTICEPKLSKKGLHKDLSIKSQYSYKSKTKN
;
A
#
# COMPACT_ATOMS: atom_id res chain seq x y z
N PHE A 1 -2.28 5.66 13.82
CA PHE A 1 -1.45 4.51 14.23
C PHE A 1 -2.31 3.59 15.07
N ILE A 2 -2.19 2.27 14.83
CA ILE A 2 -2.94 1.24 15.53
C ILE A 2 -1.92 0.27 16.11
N PHE A 3 -1.99 0.03 17.42
CA PHE A 3 -1.17 -0.94 18.15
C PHE A 3 -2.10 -1.98 18.75
N ILE A 4 -2.10 -3.16 18.18
CA ILE A 4 -3.05 -4.24 18.53
C ILE A 4 -2.32 -5.59 18.56
N PRO A 5 -2.79 -6.57 19.33
CA PRO A 5 -2.33 -7.95 19.20
C PRO A 5 -2.60 -8.46 17.78
N GLU A 6 -1.63 -9.15 17.21
CA GLU A 6 -1.74 -9.71 15.87
C GLU A 6 -2.96 -10.62 15.74
N THR A 7 -3.59 -10.63 14.59
CA THR A 7 -4.76 -11.42 14.19
C THR A 7 -6.02 -11.12 15.02
N ILE A 8 -6.07 -11.47 16.30
CA ILE A 8 -7.27 -11.28 17.14
C ILE A 8 -7.56 -9.81 17.37
N GLY A 9 -6.54 -8.99 17.53
CA GLY A 9 -6.70 -7.54 17.69
C GLY A 9 -7.19 -6.89 16.41
N SER A 10 -6.65 -7.26 15.25
CA SER A 10 -7.12 -6.72 13.97
C SER A 10 -8.56 -7.13 13.66
N ILE A 11 -8.94 -8.38 13.93
CA ILE A 11 -10.33 -8.83 13.77
C ILE A 11 -11.28 -8.02 14.66
N ALA A 12 -10.98 -7.88 15.94
CA ALA A 12 -11.78 -7.10 16.87
C ALA A 12 -11.86 -5.63 16.47
N TYR A 13 -10.71 -5.04 16.08
CA TYR A 13 -10.65 -3.66 15.64
C TYR A 13 -11.48 -3.41 14.37
N ILE A 14 -11.35 -4.26 13.37
CA ILE A 14 -12.13 -4.18 12.13
C ILE A 14 -13.62 -4.30 12.44
N LYS A 15 -14.03 -5.31 13.23
CA LYS A 15 -15.44 -5.51 13.61
C LYS A 15 -16.04 -4.26 14.25
N ASN A 16 -15.35 -3.67 15.19
CA ASN A 16 -15.85 -2.51 15.95
C ASN A 16 -15.82 -1.20 15.17
N ASN A 17 -14.97 -1.10 14.15
CA ASN A 17 -14.75 0.14 13.40
C ASN A 17 -15.10 0.02 11.91
N PHE A 18 -15.78 -1.05 11.50
CA PHE A 18 -15.93 -1.43 10.09
C PHE A 18 -16.47 -0.29 9.22
N ILE A 19 -17.59 0.32 9.61
CA ILE A 19 -18.24 1.38 8.82
C ILE A 19 -17.30 2.59 8.66
N ASN A 20 -16.64 2.98 9.75
CA ASN A 20 -15.72 4.11 9.75
C ASN A 20 -14.48 3.81 8.87
N LEU A 21 -13.92 2.61 8.99
CA LEU A 21 -12.80 2.16 8.18
C LEU A 21 -13.14 2.17 6.69
N LYS A 22 -14.28 1.62 6.31
CA LYS A 22 -14.72 1.60 4.89
C LYS A 22 -14.92 3.01 4.33
N LYS A 23 -15.40 3.93 5.13
CA LYS A 23 -15.70 5.31 4.70
C LYS A 23 -14.43 6.18 4.61
N ASN A 24 -13.51 6.03 5.55
CA ASN A 24 -12.45 7.00 5.80
C ASN A 24 -11.03 6.48 5.55
N THR A 25 -10.85 5.19 5.22
CA THR A 25 -9.53 4.60 5.01
C THR A 25 -9.29 4.34 3.53
N ILE A 26 -8.21 4.89 2.99
CA ILE A 26 -7.75 4.63 1.62
C ILE A 26 -6.82 3.42 1.55
N GLY A 27 -6.31 2.96 2.68
CA GLY A 27 -5.43 1.82 2.86
C GLY A 27 -4.43 2.03 3.98
N GLY A 28 -3.47 1.11 4.12
CA GLY A 28 -2.50 1.17 5.22
C GLY A 28 -1.26 0.32 5.00
N TYR A 29 -0.38 0.38 5.99
CA TYR A 29 0.82 -0.44 6.07
C TYR A 29 0.82 -1.23 7.37
N ASN A 30 0.94 -2.55 7.26
CA ASN A 30 1.24 -3.43 8.36
C ASN A 30 2.76 -3.49 8.55
N LEU A 31 3.23 -3.47 9.79
CA LEU A 31 4.65 -3.56 10.13
C LEU A 31 4.90 -4.87 10.86
N SER A 32 5.61 -5.76 10.21
CA SER A 32 5.98 -7.06 10.76
C SER A 32 7.44 -7.36 10.49
N CYS A 33 8.15 -7.98 11.42
CA CYS A 33 9.56 -8.37 11.28
C CYS A 33 10.45 -7.20 10.80
N ILE A 34 10.38 -6.05 11.48
CA ILE A 34 11.07 -4.81 11.04
C ILE A 34 12.40 -4.55 11.72
N GLY A 35 12.92 -5.49 12.53
CA GLY A 35 14.02 -5.24 13.45
C GLY A 35 15.41 -5.69 13.00
N ASP A 36 15.53 -6.62 12.05
CA ASP A 36 16.81 -7.12 11.57
C ASP A 36 17.52 -6.18 10.57
N GLU A 37 18.80 -6.41 10.30
CA GLU A 37 19.60 -5.60 9.39
C GLU A 37 19.84 -6.23 8.01
N ARG A 38 19.45 -7.48 7.81
CA ARG A 38 19.85 -8.30 6.64
C ARG A 38 19.20 -7.85 5.34
N ASN A 39 17.89 -7.61 5.37
CA ASN A 39 17.13 -7.35 4.16
C ASN A 39 16.16 -6.17 4.32
N HIS A 40 15.56 -5.78 3.22
CA HIS A 40 14.31 -5.04 3.16
C HIS A 40 13.36 -5.79 2.24
N SER A 41 12.11 -5.89 2.65
CA SER A 41 11.09 -6.57 1.86
C SER A 41 9.70 -6.00 2.08
N CYS A 42 8.79 -6.31 1.19
CA CYS A 42 7.38 -5.99 1.35
C CYS A 42 6.49 -7.09 0.76
N ILE A 43 5.29 -7.22 1.32
CA ILE A 43 4.20 -8.01 0.75
C ILE A 43 3.17 -7.01 0.25
N LEU A 44 2.78 -7.13 -1.00
CA LEU A 44 1.82 -6.23 -1.61
C LEU A 44 0.40 -6.46 -1.06
N SER A 45 -0.48 -5.48 -1.24
CA SER A 45 -1.90 -5.66 -0.96
C SER A 45 -2.54 -6.67 -1.92
N LYS A 46 -3.77 -7.08 -1.65
CA LYS A 46 -4.50 -8.12 -2.42
C LYS A 46 -4.48 -7.90 -3.94
N TYR A 47 -4.60 -6.67 -4.39
CA TYR A 47 -4.66 -6.33 -5.82
C TYR A 47 -3.30 -5.97 -6.44
N GLU A 48 -2.25 -5.87 -5.63
CA GLU A 48 -0.84 -5.64 -6.01
C GLU A 48 -0.57 -4.38 -6.85
N ASP A 49 -1.57 -3.55 -7.10
CA ASP A 49 -1.48 -2.32 -7.92
C ASP A 49 -2.21 -1.13 -7.29
N THR A 50 -2.47 -1.18 -6.00
CA THR A 50 -3.15 -0.11 -5.29
C THR A 50 -2.25 1.12 -5.10
N VAL A 51 -2.86 2.24 -4.70
CA VAL A 51 -2.09 3.45 -4.35
C VAL A 51 -1.09 3.19 -3.22
N ILE A 52 -1.43 2.27 -2.32
CA ILE A 52 -0.57 1.83 -1.20
C ILE A 52 0.67 1.13 -1.73
N ASP A 53 0.49 0.15 -2.62
CA ASP A 53 1.59 -0.60 -3.24
C ASP A 53 2.52 0.31 -4.03
N LYS A 54 1.95 1.18 -4.85
CA LYS A 54 2.71 2.17 -5.65
C LYS A 54 3.51 3.12 -4.78
N SER A 55 2.92 3.63 -3.69
CA SER A 55 3.62 4.53 -2.77
C SER A 55 4.75 3.84 -2.03
N LEU A 56 4.56 2.57 -1.65
CA LEU A 56 5.59 1.78 -0.99
C LEU A 56 6.78 1.49 -1.92
N ILE A 57 6.51 1.04 -3.14
CA ILE A 57 7.55 0.78 -4.15
C ILE A 57 8.33 2.06 -4.46
N GLU A 58 7.64 3.19 -4.60
CA GLU A 58 8.24 4.49 -4.83
C GLU A 58 9.15 4.92 -3.66
N ALA A 59 8.71 4.66 -2.41
CA ALA A 59 9.51 4.94 -1.22
C ALA A 59 10.85 4.18 -1.22
N TYR A 60 10.85 2.90 -1.53
CA TYR A 60 12.07 2.11 -1.65
C TYR A 60 13.01 2.67 -2.73
N LYS A 61 12.46 3.00 -3.91
CA LYS A 61 13.22 3.59 -5.02
C LYS A 61 13.85 4.93 -4.62
N LYS A 62 13.07 5.81 -4.02
CA LYS A 62 13.52 7.14 -3.59
C LYS A 62 14.60 7.08 -2.52
N LEU A 63 14.49 6.13 -1.60
CA LEU A 63 15.49 5.87 -0.57
C LEU A 63 16.72 5.12 -1.11
N LYS A 64 16.70 4.69 -2.37
CA LYS A 64 17.73 3.86 -3.01
C LYS A 64 17.99 2.56 -2.24
N ILE A 65 16.95 1.97 -1.66
CA ILE A 65 17.02 0.73 -0.89
C ILE A 65 16.71 -0.44 -1.82
N LYS A 66 17.62 -1.43 -1.87
CA LYS A 66 17.34 -2.72 -2.50
C LYS A 66 16.38 -3.51 -1.62
N PHE A 67 15.31 -4.07 -2.19
CA PHE A 67 14.29 -4.81 -1.46
C PHE A 67 13.76 -5.99 -2.24
N LYS A 68 13.21 -6.97 -1.54
CA LYS A 68 12.45 -8.10 -2.10
C LYS A 68 10.97 -7.75 -2.10
N LYS A 69 10.28 -8.03 -3.20
CA LYS A 69 8.85 -7.85 -3.35
C LYS A 69 8.16 -9.21 -3.37
N PHE A 70 7.18 -9.41 -2.50
CA PHE A 70 6.37 -10.61 -2.43
C PHE A 70 4.93 -10.32 -2.85
N SER A 71 4.32 -11.25 -3.55
CA SER A 71 2.89 -11.25 -3.85
C SER A 71 2.06 -11.39 -2.57
N PHE A 72 0.82 -10.91 -2.60
CA PHE A 72 -0.15 -11.11 -1.52
C PHE A 72 -0.38 -12.60 -1.18
N LEU A 73 -0.08 -13.51 -2.07
CA LEU A 73 -0.17 -14.95 -1.79
C LEU A 73 0.77 -15.40 -0.66
N PHE A 74 1.83 -14.63 -0.38
CA PHE A 74 2.78 -14.86 0.71
C PHE A 74 2.42 -14.11 2.01
N ARG A 75 1.20 -13.64 2.13
CA ARG A 75 0.66 -12.99 3.34
C ARG A 75 0.73 -13.93 4.55
N GLY A 76 0.81 -13.38 5.74
CA GLY A 76 0.87 -14.18 6.97
C GLY A 76 0.57 -13.40 8.24
N SER A 77 0.49 -12.06 8.15
CA SER A 77 0.22 -11.18 9.29
C SER A 77 -1.13 -10.46 9.12
N ASP A 78 -1.31 -9.30 9.73
CA ASP A 78 -2.59 -8.58 9.79
C ASP A 78 -3.10 -8.07 8.43
N GLU A 79 -2.23 -7.91 7.44
CA GLU A 79 -2.66 -7.53 6.09
C GLU A 79 -3.73 -8.48 5.53
N ARG A 80 -3.71 -9.75 5.92
CA ARG A 80 -4.70 -10.74 5.49
C ARG A 80 -6.11 -10.43 6.01
N GLN A 81 -6.23 -9.82 7.18
CA GLN A 81 -7.53 -9.47 7.77
C GLN A 81 -8.12 -8.23 7.10
N PHE A 82 -7.28 -7.20 6.88
CA PHE A 82 -7.72 -5.98 6.22
C PHE A 82 -8.05 -6.19 4.73
N ASN A 83 -7.32 -7.05 4.03
CA ASN A 83 -7.59 -7.38 2.62
C ASN A 83 -8.63 -8.50 2.44
N PHE A 84 -9.23 -9.03 3.52
CA PHE A 84 -10.23 -10.10 3.42
C PHE A 84 -11.44 -9.64 2.60
N PRO A 85 -12.05 -10.54 1.77
CA PRO A 85 -13.25 -10.22 1.01
C PRO A 85 -14.36 -9.65 1.89
N GLY A 86 -14.92 -8.50 1.49
CA GLY A 86 -15.90 -7.74 2.28
C GLY A 86 -15.28 -6.62 3.11
N VAL A 87 -14.10 -6.82 3.70
CA VAL A 87 -13.31 -5.75 4.31
C VAL A 87 -12.63 -4.92 3.21
N ASP A 88 -11.89 -5.57 2.32
CA ASP A 88 -11.28 -5.00 1.11
C ASP A 88 -10.60 -3.63 1.33
N LEU A 89 -9.83 -3.51 2.40
CA LEU A 89 -8.97 -2.37 2.66
C LEU A 89 -7.55 -2.72 2.20
N PRO A 90 -6.97 -2.00 1.25
CA PRO A 90 -5.65 -2.33 0.73
C PRO A 90 -4.58 -2.02 1.78
N VAL A 91 -4.06 -3.05 2.41
CA VAL A 91 -2.96 -2.98 3.37
C VAL A 91 -1.80 -3.81 2.85
N ALA A 92 -0.65 -3.17 2.66
CA ALA A 92 0.61 -3.83 2.31
C ALA A 92 1.45 -4.03 3.58
N THR A 93 2.30 -5.07 3.60
CA THR A 93 3.19 -5.31 4.72
C THR A 93 4.60 -4.84 4.41
N ILE A 94 5.22 -4.16 5.36
CA ILE A 94 6.62 -3.74 5.33
C ILE A 94 7.39 -4.61 6.31
N CYS A 95 8.41 -5.27 5.80
CA CYS A 95 9.34 -6.08 6.59
C CYS A 95 10.79 -5.64 6.37
N ARG A 96 11.65 -6.01 7.30
CA ARG A 96 13.06 -6.17 7.03
C ARG A 96 13.25 -7.54 6.35
N SER A 97 13.71 -8.57 7.03
CA SER A 97 13.54 -9.92 6.51
C SER A 97 12.10 -10.37 6.71
N LYS A 98 11.48 -10.93 5.66
CA LYS A 98 10.12 -11.43 5.75
C LYS A 98 10.09 -12.66 6.67
N PHE A 99 9.01 -12.83 7.43
CA PHE A 99 8.75 -14.06 8.20
C PHE A 99 8.90 -15.30 7.29
N LEU A 100 9.37 -16.38 7.86
CA LEU A 100 9.75 -17.63 7.18
C LEU A 100 10.97 -17.53 6.23
N GLU A 101 11.59 -16.35 6.10
CA GLU A 101 12.81 -16.15 5.31
C GLU A 101 14.09 -16.13 6.17
N TYR A 102 13.96 -16.30 7.49
CA TYR A 102 15.09 -16.33 8.42
C TYR A 102 14.84 -17.34 9.55
N PRO A 103 15.90 -18.03 10.00
CA PRO A 103 15.76 -19.18 10.90
C PRO A 103 15.34 -18.82 12.33
N GLU A 104 15.57 -17.60 12.78
CA GLU A 104 15.21 -17.16 14.13
C GLU A 104 13.72 -16.88 14.30
N TYR A 105 12.97 -16.78 13.22
CA TYR A 105 11.53 -16.50 13.28
C TYR A 105 10.78 -17.53 14.14
N HIS A 106 10.00 -17.05 15.11
CA HIS A 106 9.23 -17.85 16.06
C HIS A 106 10.10 -18.78 16.94
N THR A 107 11.34 -18.38 17.22
CA THR A 107 12.24 -19.08 18.14
C THR A 107 12.74 -18.12 19.22
N SER A 108 13.39 -18.66 20.26
CA SER A 108 14.05 -17.87 21.30
C SER A 108 15.27 -17.07 20.80
N LEU A 109 15.71 -17.33 19.57
CA LEU A 109 16.78 -16.58 18.92
C LEU A 109 16.30 -15.25 18.32
N ASP A 110 14.99 -15.02 18.23
CA ASP A 110 14.42 -13.72 17.86
C ASP A 110 14.46 -12.78 19.08
N ASN A 111 15.64 -12.30 19.36
CA ASN A 111 16.00 -11.50 20.52
C ASN A 111 16.74 -10.21 20.09
N PHE A 112 17.34 -9.49 21.03
CA PHE A 112 18.03 -8.22 20.76
C PHE A 112 19.40 -8.36 20.06
N ASP A 113 19.89 -9.56 19.84
CA ASP A 113 21.05 -9.79 18.94
C ASP A 113 20.61 -9.70 17.48
N LEU A 114 19.39 -10.12 17.19
CA LEU A 114 18.76 -10.00 15.87
C LEU A 114 18.10 -8.63 15.64
N VAL A 115 17.31 -8.20 16.61
CA VAL A 115 16.54 -6.94 16.54
C VAL A 115 17.40 -5.78 17.03
N THR A 116 17.83 -4.93 16.13
CA THR A 116 18.74 -3.82 16.42
C THR A 116 18.07 -2.45 16.23
N LYS A 117 18.61 -1.42 16.87
CA LYS A 117 18.20 -0.03 16.63
C LYS A 117 18.31 0.37 15.16
N LYS A 118 19.35 -0.09 14.49
CA LYS A 118 19.59 0.20 13.07
C LYS A 118 18.59 -0.53 12.17
N GLY A 119 18.25 -1.78 12.51
CA GLY A 119 17.22 -2.55 11.83
C GLY A 119 15.86 -1.84 11.89
N VAL A 120 15.40 -1.54 13.12
CA VAL A 120 14.14 -0.81 13.35
C VAL A 120 14.12 0.56 12.66
N TYR A 121 15.22 1.32 12.75
CA TYR A 121 15.32 2.60 12.07
C TYR A 121 15.25 2.45 10.53
N GLY A 122 15.82 1.38 10.00
CA GLY A 122 15.71 1.05 8.57
C GLY A 122 14.26 0.84 8.13
N GLY A 123 13.48 0.07 8.90
CA GLY A 123 12.05 -0.11 8.67
C GLY A 123 11.28 1.21 8.79
N PHE A 124 11.53 1.97 9.85
CA PHE A 124 10.91 3.28 10.09
C PHE A 124 11.11 4.26 8.92
N ARG A 125 12.31 4.32 8.35
CA ARG A 125 12.60 5.20 7.19
C ARG A 125 11.69 4.89 6.00
N VAL A 126 11.47 3.62 5.72
CA VAL A 126 10.61 3.17 4.61
C VAL A 126 9.16 3.58 4.87
N VAL A 127 8.64 3.27 6.05
CA VAL A 127 7.26 3.65 6.45
C VAL A 127 7.05 5.15 6.33
N LYS A 128 7.95 5.94 6.94
CA LYS A 128 7.88 7.40 6.92
C LYS A 128 7.85 7.95 5.50
N GLU A 129 8.69 7.42 4.61
CA GLU A 129 8.73 7.87 3.22
C GLU A 129 7.49 7.44 2.45
N ALA A 130 7.01 6.20 2.62
CA ALA A 130 5.80 5.70 1.99
C ALA A 130 4.56 6.53 2.36
N VAL A 131 4.41 6.86 3.65
CA VAL A 131 3.32 7.73 4.12
C VAL A 131 3.45 9.15 3.55
N LYS A 132 4.65 9.73 3.51
CA LYS A 132 4.88 11.04 2.89
C LYS A 132 4.50 11.09 1.41
N ILE A 133 4.84 10.03 0.67
CA ILE A 133 4.48 9.91 -0.74
C ILE A 133 2.97 9.79 -0.88
N LEU A 134 2.34 8.93 -0.07
CA LEU A 134 0.90 8.72 -0.08
C LEU A 134 0.13 10.02 0.20
N GLN A 135 0.56 10.80 1.19
CA GLN A 135 -0.07 12.08 1.54
C GLN A 135 -0.01 13.12 0.41
N LYS A 136 0.99 13.04 -0.47
CA LYS A 136 1.12 13.94 -1.62
C LYS A 136 0.34 13.49 -2.85
N LYS A 137 -0.17 12.27 -2.86
CA LYS A 137 -0.92 11.75 -4.01
C LYS A 137 -2.32 12.34 -4.05
N ILE A 138 -2.66 12.94 -5.17
CA ILE A 138 -4.02 13.36 -5.48
C ILE A 138 -4.76 12.12 -6.01
N ILE A 139 -5.80 11.70 -5.31
CA ILE A 139 -6.69 10.63 -5.74
C ILE A 139 -7.95 11.29 -6.30
N PRO A 140 -8.10 11.41 -7.64
CA PRO A 140 -9.27 12.03 -8.22
C PRO A 140 -10.50 11.14 -7.97
N LYS A 141 -11.61 11.78 -7.59
CA LYS A 141 -12.91 11.11 -7.44
C LYS A 141 -13.85 11.65 -8.50
N SER A 142 -14.47 10.76 -9.25
CA SER A 142 -15.54 11.17 -10.17
C SER A 142 -16.73 11.74 -9.38
N LEU A 143 -17.22 12.89 -9.82
CA LEU A 143 -18.43 13.51 -9.28
C LEU A 143 -19.68 13.06 -10.04
N THR A 144 -19.51 12.30 -11.12
CA THR A 144 -20.60 11.82 -11.98
C THR A 144 -20.59 10.30 -12.03
N ILE A 145 -21.75 9.69 -12.09
CA ILE A 145 -21.93 8.24 -12.20
C ILE A 145 -21.57 7.77 -13.62
N CYS A 146 -21.91 8.59 -14.62
CA CYS A 146 -21.64 8.31 -16.02
C CYS A 146 -20.66 9.33 -16.61
N GLU A 147 -20.19 9.06 -17.82
CA GLU A 147 -19.29 9.98 -18.53
C GLU A 147 -19.98 11.34 -18.73
N PRO A 148 -19.40 12.45 -18.28
CA PRO A 148 -19.96 13.78 -18.51
C PRO A 148 -19.83 14.19 -19.97
N LYS A 149 -20.73 15.06 -20.45
CA LYS A 149 -20.63 15.63 -21.81
C LYS A 149 -19.41 16.55 -21.91
N LEU A 150 -18.25 15.97 -22.21
CA LEU A 150 -16.95 16.64 -22.24
C LEU A 150 -16.85 17.73 -23.30
N SER A 151 -17.63 17.62 -24.40
CA SER A 151 -17.69 18.63 -25.48
C SER A 151 -18.14 19.99 -24.98
N LYS A 152 -19.07 20.07 -24.00
CA LYS A 152 -19.47 21.35 -23.38
C LYS A 152 -18.32 22.10 -22.70
N LYS A 153 -17.27 21.39 -22.33
CA LYS A 153 -16.07 21.97 -21.68
C LYS A 153 -14.87 22.06 -22.64
N GLY A 154 -15.08 21.85 -23.93
CA GLY A 154 -14.01 21.87 -24.94
C GLY A 154 -12.98 20.74 -24.79
N LEU A 155 -13.27 19.71 -23.97
CA LEU A 155 -12.37 18.59 -23.73
C LEU A 155 -12.51 17.48 -24.77
N HIS A 156 -13.64 17.47 -25.50
CA HIS A 156 -13.89 16.60 -26.65
C HIS A 156 -14.28 17.45 -27.85
N LYS A 157 -13.74 17.15 -29.00
CA LYS A 157 -14.27 17.70 -30.25
C LYS A 157 -15.58 16.98 -30.59
N ASP A 158 -16.57 17.71 -31.06
CA ASP A 158 -17.79 17.10 -31.56
C ASP A 158 -17.42 16.11 -32.67
N LEU A 159 -17.95 14.89 -32.56
CA LEU A 159 -17.79 13.83 -33.57
C LEU A 159 -18.66 14.14 -34.79
N SER A 160 -18.33 15.18 -35.55
CA SER A 160 -18.89 15.37 -36.87
C SER A 160 -18.10 14.54 -37.90
N ILE A 161 -18.76 14.08 -38.95
CA ILE A 161 -18.15 13.27 -40.00
C ILE A 161 -16.88 13.91 -40.59
N LYS A 162 -16.77 15.24 -40.53
CA LYS A 162 -15.59 16.00 -40.94
C LYS A 162 -14.43 16.01 -39.97
N SER A 163 -14.61 15.59 -38.71
CA SER A 163 -13.57 15.64 -37.64
C SER A 163 -12.90 14.31 -37.36
N GLN A 164 -13.32 13.23 -38.03
CA GLN A 164 -12.77 11.87 -37.77
C GLN A 164 -11.27 11.73 -38.10
N TYR A 165 -10.70 12.63 -38.90
CA TYR A 165 -9.31 12.55 -39.34
C TYR A 165 -8.32 13.44 -38.58
N SER A 166 -8.73 14.17 -37.55
CA SER A 166 -7.86 15.14 -36.85
C SER A 166 -7.79 14.99 -35.32
N TYR A 167 -7.94 13.78 -34.82
CA TYR A 167 -7.82 13.53 -33.37
C TYR A 167 -6.34 13.53 -32.94
N LYS A 168 -5.82 14.68 -32.58
CA LYS A 168 -4.61 14.79 -31.77
C LYS A 168 -5.06 15.00 -30.32
N SER A 169 -4.83 14.01 -29.44
CA SER A 169 -5.05 14.19 -28.02
C SER A 169 -4.14 15.31 -27.51
N LYS A 170 -4.73 16.38 -27.02
CA LYS A 170 -4.00 17.37 -26.22
C LYS A 170 -3.90 16.81 -24.79
N THR A 171 -2.98 15.91 -24.56
CA THR A 171 -2.46 15.68 -23.22
C THR A 171 -1.62 16.91 -22.89
N LYS A 172 -2.15 17.81 -22.08
CA LYS A 172 -1.32 18.81 -21.40
C LYS A 172 -0.62 18.08 -20.25
N ASN A 173 0.71 18.08 -20.29
CA ASN A 173 1.59 17.73 -19.19
C ASN A 173 1.29 18.54 -17.94
#